data_fc0cc04f054ce1107bda657aa9a56d9b
#
_entry.id   fc0cc04f054ce1107bda657aa9a56d9b
#
_cell.length_a   1.000
_cell.length_b   1.000
_cell.length_c   1.000
_cell.angle_alpha   90.00
_cell.angle_beta   90.00
_cell.angle_gamma   90.00
#
_symmetry.space_group_name_H-M   'P 1'
#
loop_
_entity.id
_entity.type
_entity.pdbx_description
1 polymer ?
#
loop_
_entity_poly.entity_id
_entity_poly.type
_entity_poly.pdbx_seq_one_letter_code
_entity_poly.pdbx_strand_id
1 'polypeptide(L)'
;MARNLALFEFTTFTNRPKPSLGWFIIEGVVIDALAGNDTITGRSATDGIRNGGTLNTGDGNDTIKVSGVDYGVVNYGIINTGNGNDTINGTVTSRYGIGILNEGTINTEGGNDTITGINYTKGIVNYGVMNTAAGNDNITGRSYIIAGGNHGIYNYGTIDSGAGNDVINALKGGFGGIGTIYLGDENDTLKGFGAGNFYGGTGEDKIILGKGIYTISGFAIRAMGVTMNVNEFEQIGGTKGAAFTYEDGTLTVTSRGIGRFTGLPTQ
;
A
#
# COMPACT_ATOMS: atom_id res chain seq x y z
N MET A 1 9.00 -20.99 -26.39
CA MET A 1 7.69 -21.60 -26.69
C MET A 1 6.79 -21.37 -25.49
N ALA A 2 5.93 -20.35 -25.57
CA ALA A 2 4.93 -20.07 -24.51
C ALA A 2 3.95 -21.25 -24.47
N ARG A 3 3.86 -21.93 -23.35
CA ARG A 3 2.78 -22.87 -23.12
C ARG A 3 1.61 -22.08 -22.58
N ASN A 4 0.65 -21.75 -23.44
CA ASN A 4 -0.68 -21.37 -23.01
C ASN A 4 -1.23 -22.50 -22.16
N LEU A 5 -1.26 -22.32 -20.86
CA LEU A 5 -2.05 -23.17 -20.00
C LEU A 5 -3.48 -22.65 -20.08
N ALA A 6 -4.34 -23.52 -20.58
CA ALA A 6 -5.76 -23.41 -20.83
C ALA A 6 -6.52 -22.32 -20.07
N LEU A 7 -7.32 -21.57 -20.83
CA LEU A 7 -8.51 -20.83 -20.38
C LEU A 7 -9.35 -21.70 -19.42
N PHE A 8 -9.38 -21.31 -18.16
CA PHE A 8 -10.30 -21.85 -17.19
C PHE A 8 -11.17 -20.71 -16.69
N GLU A 9 -12.46 -20.77 -16.88
CA GLU A 9 -13.40 -19.94 -16.16
C GLU A 9 -13.39 -20.40 -14.70
N PHE A 10 -12.90 -19.53 -13.80
CA PHE A 10 -12.88 -19.81 -12.37
C PHE A 10 -13.80 -18.85 -11.64
N THR A 11 -14.95 -19.31 -11.22
CA THR A 11 -15.84 -18.58 -10.31
C THR A 11 -15.39 -18.65 -8.85
N THR A 12 -14.55 -19.58 -8.48
CA THR A 12 -13.98 -19.67 -7.11
C THR A 12 -12.78 -20.63 -7.09
N PHE A 13 -11.57 -20.11 -6.89
CA PHE A 13 -10.41 -20.90 -6.59
C PHE A 13 -10.29 -21.11 -5.07
N THR A 14 -10.95 -22.12 -4.56
CA THR A 14 -10.62 -22.62 -3.22
C THR A 14 -9.72 -23.84 -3.35
N ASN A 15 -8.44 -23.63 -3.54
CA ASN A 15 -7.51 -24.72 -3.33
C ASN A 15 -7.14 -24.74 -1.83
N ARG A 16 -7.45 -25.86 -1.15
CA ARG A 16 -6.79 -26.22 0.10
C ARG A 16 -5.54 -27.01 -0.28
N PRO A 17 -4.40 -26.38 -0.60
CA PRO A 17 -3.18 -27.13 -0.72
C PRO A 17 -2.88 -27.74 0.65
N LYS A 18 -2.26 -28.89 0.67
CA LYS A 18 -1.59 -29.39 1.87
C LYS A 18 -0.79 -28.22 2.47
N PRO A 19 -0.75 -28.05 3.80
CA PRO A 19 -0.22 -26.85 4.46
C PRO A 19 1.26 -26.51 4.19
N SER A 20 1.88 -27.10 3.19
CA SER A 20 3.27 -26.94 2.83
C SER A 20 3.58 -26.23 1.50
N LEU A 21 2.61 -25.91 0.66
CA LEU A 21 2.86 -25.34 -0.67
C LEU A 21 1.93 -24.15 -0.90
N GLY A 22 2.53 -22.95 -1.11
CA GLY A 22 1.82 -21.77 -1.61
C GLY A 22 1.55 -21.82 -3.11
N TRP A 23 0.92 -20.79 -3.65
CA TRP A 23 0.77 -20.61 -5.08
C TRP A 23 2.10 -20.17 -5.70
N PHE A 24 2.57 -20.90 -6.70
CA PHE A 24 3.76 -20.57 -7.46
C PHE A 24 3.37 -20.34 -8.93
N ILE A 25 3.60 -19.13 -9.42
CA ILE A 25 3.49 -18.80 -10.84
C ILE A 25 4.91 -18.55 -11.33
N ILE A 26 5.41 -19.39 -12.19
CA ILE A 26 6.78 -19.30 -12.72
C ILE A 26 6.85 -18.26 -13.85
N GLU A 27 8.04 -17.75 -14.10
CA GLU A 27 8.30 -16.79 -15.17
C GLU A 27 7.78 -17.31 -16.53
N GLY A 28 7.12 -16.43 -17.29
CA GLY A 28 6.52 -16.74 -18.59
C GLY A 28 5.19 -17.49 -18.54
N VAL A 29 4.67 -17.82 -17.35
CA VAL A 29 3.33 -18.40 -17.18
C VAL A 29 2.32 -17.28 -16.99
N VAL A 30 1.19 -17.40 -17.67
CA VAL A 30 0.01 -16.53 -17.49
C VAL A 30 -1.09 -17.37 -16.87
N ILE A 31 -1.63 -16.88 -15.76
CA ILE A 31 -2.91 -17.32 -15.19
C ILE A 31 -3.91 -16.23 -15.47
N ASP A 32 -5.01 -16.57 -16.11
CA ASP A 32 -6.07 -15.65 -16.49
C ASP A 32 -7.40 -16.25 -15.99
N ALA A 33 -8.06 -15.53 -15.07
CA ALA A 33 -9.34 -15.92 -14.51
C ALA A 33 -10.53 -15.42 -15.35
N LEU A 34 -10.23 -14.59 -16.38
CA LEU A 34 -11.20 -13.95 -17.27
C LEU A 34 -12.06 -12.90 -16.55
N ALA A 35 -13.31 -12.71 -17.01
CA ALA A 35 -14.24 -11.76 -16.42
C ALA A 35 -15.17 -12.46 -15.44
N GLY A 36 -15.47 -11.80 -14.34
CA GLY A 36 -16.32 -12.31 -13.27
C GLY A 36 -15.80 -11.85 -11.92
N ASN A 37 -16.48 -12.18 -10.86
CA ASN A 37 -15.98 -11.88 -9.51
C ASN A 37 -15.17 -13.08 -9.00
N ASP A 38 -13.87 -13.03 -9.20
CA ASP A 38 -12.98 -14.15 -8.93
C ASP A 38 -12.38 -14.09 -7.52
N THR A 39 -12.06 -15.25 -6.97
CA THR A 39 -11.47 -15.32 -5.64
C THR A 39 -10.28 -16.28 -5.62
N ILE A 40 -9.12 -15.72 -5.31
CA ILE A 40 -7.89 -16.47 -5.09
C ILE A 40 -7.58 -16.46 -3.60
N THR A 41 -7.65 -17.62 -2.97
CA THR A 41 -7.29 -17.76 -1.54
C THR A 41 -6.20 -18.80 -1.36
N GLY A 42 -5.32 -18.55 -0.42
CA GLY A 42 -4.25 -19.49 -0.12
C GLY A 42 -3.69 -19.32 1.28
N ARG A 43 -3.23 -20.42 1.86
CA ARG A 43 -2.46 -20.42 3.11
C ARG A 43 -1.29 -21.39 2.95
N SER A 44 -0.09 -20.93 3.28
CA SER A 44 1.14 -21.68 3.08
C SER A 44 2.05 -21.65 4.30
N ALA A 45 2.93 -22.64 4.40
CA ALA A 45 4.02 -22.68 5.36
C ALA A 45 5.22 -21.80 4.96
N THR A 46 5.19 -21.22 3.76
CA THR A 46 6.18 -20.25 3.25
C THR A 46 5.46 -19.01 2.74
N ASP A 47 5.20 -18.93 1.44
CA ASP A 47 4.58 -17.76 0.79
C ASP A 47 3.13 -18.10 0.41
N GLY A 48 2.21 -17.19 0.70
CA GLY A 48 0.82 -17.36 0.28
C GLY A 48 0.69 -17.42 -1.25
N ILE A 49 1.26 -16.41 -1.95
CA ILE A 49 1.49 -16.42 -3.41
C ILE A 49 2.93 -15.99 -3.68
N ARG A 50 3.58 -16.66 -4.63
CA ARG A 50 4.82 -16.21 -5.29
C ARG A 50 4.58 -16.13 -6.79
N ASN A 51 4.50 -14.92 -7.32
CA ASN A 51 4.26 -14.67 -8.73
C ASN A 51 5.55 -14.25 -9.45
N GLY A 52 6.04 -15.05 -10.38
CA GLY A 52 7.11 -14.70 -11.30
C GLY A 52 6.64 -14.52 -12.75
N GLY A 53 5.36 -14.75 -13.02
CA GLY A 53 4.72 -14.61 -14.33
C GLY A 53 3.66 -13.51 -14.34
N THR A 54 2.52 -13.80 -14.95
CA THR A 54 1.37 -12.90 -14.97
C THR A 54 0.17 -13.57 -14.29
N LEU A 55 -0.43 -12.86 -13.35
CA LEU A 55 -1.69 -13.24 -12.72
C LEU A 55 -2.71 -12.16 -13.09
N ASN A 56 -3.66 -12.52 -13.94
CA ASN A 56 -4.79 -11.72 -14.34
C ASN A 56 -6.04 -12.26 -13.66
N THR A 57 -6.84 -11.40 -12.99
CA THR A 57 -8.16 -11.81 -12.52
C THR A 57 -9.27 -11.33 -13.44
N GLY A 58 -9.05 -10.26 -14.21
CA GLY A 58 -9.95 -9.80 -15.26
C GLY A 58 -10.91 -8.71 -14.79
N ASP A 59 -12.00 -8.50 -15.56
CA ASP A 59 -13.03 -7.54 -15.15
C ASP A 59 -13.96 -8.16 -14.11
N GLY A 60 -14.25 -7.45 -13.04
CA GLY A 60 -15.14 -7.91 -11.96
C GLY A 60 -14.64 -7.45 -10.60
N ASN A 61 -15.35 -7.80 -9.54
CA ASN A 61 -14.87 -7.48 -8.19
C ASN A 61 -14.07 -8.65 -7.64
N ASP A 62 -12.76 -8.60 -7.80
CA ASP A 62 -11.90 -9.72 -7.55
C ASP A 62 -11.24 -9.70 -6.16
N THR A 63 -10.89 -10.85 -5.66
CA THR A 63 -10.24 -10.98 -4.36
C THR A 63 -9.04 -11.90 -4.41
N ILE A 64 -7.87 -11.36 -4.09
CA ILE A 64 -6.66 -12.12 -3.78
C ILE A 64 -6.43 -12.01 -2.27
N LYS A 65 -6.72 -13.08 -1.52
CA LYS A 65 -6.56 -13.11 -0.07
C LYS A 65 -5.70 -14.29 0.36
N VAL A 66 -4.48 -14.00 0.73
CA VAL A 66 -3.48 -15.04 0.98
C VAL A 66 -2.72 -14.81 2.28
N SER A 67 -2.23 -15.90 2.85
CA SER A 67 -1.36 -15.85 4.02
C SER A 67 -0.20 -16.84 3.93
N GLY A 68 0.98 -16.39 4.32
CA GLY A 68 2.17 -17.23 4.44
C GLY A 68 2.79 -17.18 5.83
N VAL A 69 3.83 -17.96 6.04
CA VAL A 69 4.69 -17.83 7.22
C VAL A 69 5.71 -16.74 6.98
N ASP A 70 6.35 -16.71 5.80
CA ASP A 70 7.39 -15.76 5.47
C ASP A 70 6.84 -14.55 4.68
N TYR A 71 6.00 -14.80 3.67
CA TYR A 71 5.37 -13.77 2.86
C TYR A 71 3.89 -14.05 2.64
N GLY A 72 3.07 -12.99 2.62
CA GLY A 72 1.70 -13.09 2.14
C GLY A 72 1.69 -13.16 0.60
N VAL A 73 2.07 -12.08 -0.06
CA VAL A 73 2.26 -11.97 -1.50
C VAL A 73 3.71 -11.66 -1.81
N VAL A 74 4.32 -12.39 -2.75
CA VAL A 74 5.60 -12.06 -3.39
C VAL A 74 5.33 -11.92 -4.87
N ASN A 75 5.57 -10.72 -5.42
CA ASN A 75 5.38 -10.44 -6.83
C ASN A 75 6.68 -9.98 -7.48
N TYR A 76 7.21 -10.80 -8.39
CA TYR A 76 8.33 -10.47 -9.28
C TYR A 76 7.86 -10.20 -10.71
N GLY A 77 6.63 -10.60 -11.04
CA GLY A 77 6.02 -10.45 -12.35
C GLY A 77 4.91 -9.39 -12.35
N ILE A 78 3.77 -9.73 -12.91
CA ILE A 78 2.62 -8.85 -13.04
C ILE A 78 1.44 -9.48 -12.28
N ILE A 79 0.81 -8.70 -11.42
CA ILE A 79 -0.53 -8.94 -10.89
C ILE A 79 -1.41 -7.85 -11.47
N ASN A 80 -2.44 -8.24 -12.23
CA ASN A 80 -3.42 -7.33 -12.79
C ASN A 80 -4.81 -7.82 -12.38
N THR A 81 -5.58 -6.99 -11.67
CA THR A 81 -6.92 -7.40 -11.24
C THR A 81 -8.02 -6.87 -12.16
N GLY A 82 -7.72 -5.86 -13.01
CA GLY A 82 -8.65 -5.36 -14.01
C GLY A 82 -9.65 -4.35 -13.45
N ASN A 83 -10.74 -4.12 -14.22
CA ASN A 83 -11.75 -3.17 -13.78
C ASN A 83 -12.70 -3.80 -12.77
N GLY A 84 -13.00 -3.08 -11.70
CA GLY A 84 -13.89 -3.52 -10.64
C GLY A 84 -13.40 -3.10 -9.28
N ASN A 85 -14.13 -3.43 -8.22
CA ASN A 85 -13.67 -3.11 -6.88
C ASN A 85 -12.88 -4.29 -6.31
N ASP A 86 -11.56 -4.24 -6.46
CA ASP A 86 -10.70 -5.36 -6.21
C ASP A 86 -10.04 -5.35 -4.82
N THR A 87 -9.64 -6.51 -4.36
CA THR A 87 -8.96 -6.65 -3.07
C THR A 87 -7.73 -7.53 -3.18
N ILE A 88 -6.57 -6.99 -2.82
CA ILE A 88 -5.33 -7.73 -2.63
C ILE A 88 -4.95 -7.68 -1.15
N ASN A 89 -4.97 -8.82 -0.47
CA ASN A 89 -4.64 -8.91 0.96
C ASN A 89 -3.57 -9.96 1.20
N GLY A 90 -2.37 -9.50 1.56
CA GLY A 90 -1.24 -10.33 1.95
C GLY A 90 -0.99 -10.25 3.45
N THR A 91 -1.11 -11.38 4.15
CA THR A 91 -0.85 -11.46 5.59
C THR A 91 0.24 -12.47 5.92
N VAL A 92 0.95 -12.25 7.00
CA VAL A 92 2.00 -13.15 7.47
C VAL A 92 1.75 -13.57 8.90
N THR A 93 1.99 -14.84 9.18
CA THR A 93 1.78 -15.43 10.50
C THR A 93 3.05 -15.43 11.36
N SER A 94 4.23 -15.36 10.74
CA SER A 94 5.50 -15.23 11.47
C SER A 94 5.78 -13.80 11.91
N ARG A 95 6.72 -13.65 12.83
CA ARG A 95 7.14 -12.33 13.33
C ARG A 95 7.98 -11.54 12.33
N TYR A 96 8.69 -12.19 11.42
CA TYR A 96 9.74 -11.57 10.59
C TYR A 96 9.45 -11.58 9.08
N GLY A 97 8.21 -11.72 8.67
CA GLY A 97 7.86 -11.75 7.26
C GLY A 97 7.47 -10.38 6.68
N ILE A 98 6.94 -10.42 5.47
CA ILE A 98 6.42 -9.26 4.74
C ILE A 98 5.00 -9.57 4.24
N GLY A 99 4.03 -8.68 4.55
CA GLY A 99 2.66 -8.85 4.08
C GLY A 99 2.58 -8.91 2.55
N ILE A 100 3.10 -7.89 1.87
CA ILE A 100 3.24 -7.83 0.41
C ILE A 100 4.66 -7.39 0.06
N LEU A 101 5.39 -8.21 -0.70
CA LEU A 101 6.63 -7.85 -1.36
C LEU A 101 6.35 -7.72 -2.85
N ASN A 102 6.54 -6.50 -3.39
CA ASN A 102 6.40 -6.22 -4.81
C ASN A 102 7.73 -5.77 -5.41
N GLU A 103 8.28 -6.57 -6.30
CA GLU A 103 9.46 -6.25 -7.12
C GLU A 103 9.09 -6.10 -8.62
N GLY A 104 7.87 -6.48 -8.98
CA GLY A 104 7.29 -6.35 -10.32
C GLY A 104 6.24 -5.25 -10.39
N THR A 105 5.11 -5.56 -11.01
CA THR A 105 3.96 -4.64 -11.16
C THR A 105 2.72 -5.21 -10.49
N ILE A 106 2.06 -4.41 -9.69
CA ILE A 106 0.69 -4.64 -9.23
C ILE A 106 -0.15 -3.51 -9.84
N ASN A 107 -1.18 -3.87 -10.61
CA ASN A 107 -2.10 -2.95 -11.25
C ASN A 107 -3.53 -3.40 -10.97
N THR A 108 -4.38 -2.51 -10.45
CA THR A 108 -5.77 -2.84 -10.16
C THR A 108 -6.76 -2.15 -11.10
N GLU A 109 -6.25 -1.26 -11.99
CA GLU A 109 -7.01 -0.54 -13.02
C GLU A 109 -8.13 0.33 -12.42
N GLY A 110 -9.39 0.16 -12.84
CA GLY A 110 -10.47 1.09 -12.46
C GLY A 110 -11.48 0.49 -11.51
N GLY A 111 -11.87 1.26 -10.51
CA GLY A 111 -12.79 0.85 -9.44
C GLY A 111 -12.27 1.27 -8.07
N ASN A 112 -13.01 0.95 -7.02
CA ASN A 112 -12.55 1.29 -5.67
C ASN A 112 -11.78 0.11 -5.06
N ASP A 113 -10.46 0.16 -5.17
CA ASP A 113 -9.59 -0.96 -4.88
C ASP A 113 -9.00 -0.95 -3.47
N THR A 114 -8.62 -2.11 -3.00
CA THR A 114 -7.98 -2.23 -1.68
C THR A 114 -6.75 -3.13 -1.74
N ILE A 115 -5.59 -2.57 -1.44
CA ILE A 115 -4.34 -3.30 -1.28
C ILE A 115 -3.92 -3.25 0.19
N THR A 116 -3.79 -4.41 0.84
CA THR A 116 -3.44 -4.47 2.26
C THR A 116 -2.32 -5.47 2.52
N GLY A 117 -1.22 -4.98 3.08
CA GLY A 117 -0.12 -5.80 3.58
C GLY A 117 0.00 -5.72 5.11
N ILE A 118 0.00 -6.86 5.79
CA ILE A 118 0.03 -6.90 7.25
C ILE A 118 1.10 -7.86 7.75
N ASN A 119 1.98 -7.35 8.62
CA ASN A 119 2.90 -8.16 9.42
C ASN A 119 3.33 -7.43 10.70
N TYR A 120 4.12 -8.11 11.53
CA TYR A 120 4.77 -7.51 12.70
C TYR A 120 5.90 -6.54 12.33
N THR A 121 6.64 -6.81 11.24
CA THR A 121 7.81 -6.02 10.83
C THR A 121 7.54 -5.11 9.64
N LYS A 122 7.08 -5.67 8.52
CA LYS A 122 6.81 -4.89 7.28
C LYS A 122 5.47 -5.28 6.70
N GLY A 123 4.58 -4.28 6.54
CA GLY A 123 3.28 -4.49 5.91
C GLY A 123 3.45 -4.66 4.41
N ILE A 124 3.86 -3.60 3.72
CA ILE A 124 4.16 -3.58 2.29
C ILE A 124 5.63 -3.21 2.09
N VAL A 125 6.32 -3.93 1.22
CA VAL A 125 7.63 -3.57 0.66
C VAL A 125 7.48 -3.49 -0.85
N ASN A 126 7.73 -2.30 -1.40
CA ASN A 126 7.62 -2.06 -2.83
C ASN A 126 8.95 -1.60 -3.42
N TYR A 127 9.50 -2.39 -4.33
CA TYR A 127 10.64 -2.04 -5.17
C TYR A 127 10.23 -1.78 -6.62
N GLY A 128 9.05 -2.25 -7.03
CA GLY A 128 8.49 -2.12 -8.36
C GLY A 128 7.45 -1.02 -8.48
N VAL A 129 6.36 -1.31 -9.16
CA VAL A 129 5.24 -0.40 -9.38
C VAL A 129 3.98 -0.96 -8.74
N MET A 130 3.26 -0.11 -8.00
CA MET A 130 1.88 -0.34 -7.57
C MET A 130 1.05 0.80 -8.15
N ASN A 131 0.04 0.47 -8.95
CA ASN A 131 -0.85 1.42 -9.59
C ASN A 131 -2.30 0.99 -9.37
N THR A 132 -3.14 1.88 -8.82
CA THR A 132 -4.55 1.59 -8.62
C THR A 132 -5.47 2.34 -9.60
N ALA A 133 -4.90 3.30 -10.34
CA ALA A 133 -5.48 4.03 -11.47
C ALA A 133 -6.70 4.90 -11.13
N ALA A 134 -7.93 4.45 -11.32
CA ALA A 134 -9.10 5.33 -11.19
C ALA A 134 -10.14 4.76 -10.23
N GLY A 135 -10.54 5.56 -9.24
CA GLY A 135 -11.50 5.15 -8.22
C GLY A 135 -11.10 5.68 -6.85
N ASN A 136 -11.85 5.33 -5.81
CA ASN A 136 -11.45 5.71 -4.46
C ASN A 136 -10.70 4.54 -3.80
N ASP A 137 -9.39 4.58 -3.87
CA ASP A 137 -8.54 3.46 -3.54
C ASP A 137 -7.98 3.48 -2.12
N ASN A 138 -7.62 2.32 -1.61
CA ASN A 138 -7.03 2.20 -0.28
C ASN A 138 -5.80 1.30 -0.29
N ILE A 139 -4.63 1.89 -0.11
CA ILE A 139 -3.38 1.15 0.05
C ILE A 139 -2.96 1.22 1.52
N THR A 140 -3.00 0.10 2.22
CA THR A 140 -2.69 0.04 3.66
C THR A 140 -1.55 -0.94 3.95
N GLY A 141 -0.47 -0.40 4.51
CA GLY A 141 0.61 -1.19 5.10
C GLY A 141 0.61 -1.11 6.62
N ARG A 142 0.69 -2.25 7.32
CA ARG A 142 0.71 -2.30 8.78
C ARG A 142 1.89 -3.09 9.32
N SER A 143 2.71 -2.42 10.14
CA SER A 143 3.69 -3.06 11.01
C SER A 143 3.28 -2.86 12.47
N TYR A 144 3.36 -3.92 13.27
CA TYR A 144 3.03 -3.82 14.71
C TYR A 144 4.25 -3.51 15.58
N ILE A 145 5.46 -3.62 15.03
CA ILE A 145 6.72 -3.27 15.72
C ILE A 145 7.23 -1.95 15.14
N ILE A 146 7.22 -0.89 15.94
CA ILE A 146 7.56 0.48 15.53
C ILE A 146 9.08 0.77 15.69
N ALA A 147 9.92 -0.23 15.98
CA ALA A 147 11.35 -0.06 16.23
C ALA A 147 12.20 -0.85 15.24
N GLY A 148 13.42 -0.40 14.99
CA GLY A 148 14.43 -1.18 14.27
C GLY A 148 14.24 -1.31 12.76
N GLY A 149 13.77 -0.26 12.07
CA GLY A 149 13.63 -0.28 10.60
C GLY A 149 12.41 -1.07 10.10
N ASN A 150 11.42 -1.22 10.96
CA ASN A 150 10.13 -1.83 10.63
C ASN A 150 9.18 -0.73 10.13
N HIS A 151 8.49 -0.99 9.03
CA HIS A 151 7.64 0.00 8.38
C HIS A 151 6.27 -0.59 8.00
N GLY A 152 5.23 0.25 8.08
CA GLY A 152 3.94 -0.07 7.49
C GLY A 152 4.08 -0.23 5.97
N ILE A 153 4.63 0.81 5.32
CA ILE A 153 4.97 0.81 3.89
C ILE A 153 6.44 1.18 3.74
N TYR A 154 7.23 0.31 3.12
CA TYR A 154 8.63 0.52 2.79
C TYR A 154 8.76 0.58 1.26
N ASN A 155 8.87 1.81 0.73
CA ASN A 155 8.81 2.05 -0.72
C ASN A 155 10.17 2.50 -1.27
N TYR A 156 10.69 1.76 -2.25
CA TYR A 156 11.83 2.11 -3.09
C TYR A 156 11.45 2.32 -4.55
N GLY A 157 10.27 1.86 -4.95
CA GLY A 157 9.72 2.01 -6.28
C GLY A 157 8.72 3.15 -6.36
N THR A 158 7.66 2.93 -7.12
CA THR A 158 6.55 3.87 -7.30
C THR A 158 5.26 3.27 -6.77
N ILE A 159 4.51 4.08 -6.03
CA ILE A 159 3.12 3.84 -5.71
C ILE A 159 2.35 5.00 -6.31
N ASP A 160 1.31 4.70 -7.11
CA ASP A 160 0.46 5.69 -7.78
C ASP A 160 -1.00 5.27 -7.54
N SER A 161 -1.77 6.12 -6.86
CA SER A 161 -3.17 5.81 -6.62
C SER A 161 -4.09 6.36 -7.70
N GLY A 162 -3.65 7.38 -8.46
CA GLY A 162 -4.33 7.77 -9.69
C GLY A 162 -5.39 8.84 -9.53
N ALA A 163 -6.62 8.57 -9.94
CA ALA A 163 -7.71 9.54 -9.89
C ALA A 163 -8.83 9.06 -8.96
N GLY A 164 -9.28 9.94 -8.07
CA GLY A 164 -10.30 9.65 -7.06
C GLY A 164 -9.86 10.08 -5.67
N ASN A 165 -10.72 9.86 -4.68
CA ASN A 165 -10.37 10.24 -3.31
C ASN A 165 -9.67 9.05 -2.61
N ASP A 166 -8.36 9.04 -2.65
CA ASP A 166 -7.54 7.91 -2.26
C ASP A 166 -7.03 7.96 -0.82
N VAL A 167 -6.68 6.81 -0.30
CA VAL A 167 -6.08 6.69 1.02
C VAL A 167 -4.84 5.81 0.98
N ILE A 168 -3.68 6.40 1.25
CA ILE A 168 -2.46 5.64 1.49
C ILE A 168 -2.11 5.68 2.98
N ASN A 169 -2.12 4.51 3.64
CA ASN A 169 -2.10 4.43 5.09
C ASN A 169 -0.95 3.57 5.62
N ALA A 170 -0.02 4.22 6.28
CA ALA A 170 1.08 3.63 7.03
C ALA A 170 1.12 4.12 8.49
N LEU A 171 -0.02 4.49 9.08
CA LEU A 171 -0.06 4.95 10.49
C LEU A 171 0.52 3.96 11.49
N LYS A 172 0.43 2.66 11.19
CA LYS A 172 1.07 1.60 11.97
C LYS A 172 2.38 1.20 11.31
N GLY A 173 3.48 1.68 11.81
CA GLY A 173 4.84 1.40 11.35
C GLY A 173 5.49 2.55 10.59
N GLY A 174 4.71 3.47 10.02
CA GLY A 174 5.22 4.60 9.25
C GLY A 174 5.67 4.23 7.84
N PHE A 175 6.19 5.23 7.14
CA PHE A 175 6.82 5.08 5.84
C PHE A 175 8.33 4.89 5.96
N GLY A 176 8.94 4.26 4.97
CA GLY A 176 10.39 4.15 4.81
C GLY A 176 10.76 3.96 3.35
N GLY A 177 12.07 4.03 3.07
CA GLY A 177 12.60 3.98 1.71
C GLY A 177 12.83 5.36 1.12
N ILE A 178 13.18 5.40 -0.16
CA ILE A 178 13.47 6.62 -0.92
C ILE A 178 12.61 6.73 -2.19
N GLY A 179 11.66 5.82 -2.36
CA GLY A 179 10.75 5.79 -3.49
C GLY A 179 9.74 6.93 -3.47
N THR A 180 8.91 6.96 -4.49
CA THR A 180 7.90 8.00 -4.70
C THR A 180 6.50 7.46 -4.55
N ILE A 181 5.64 8.25 -3.93
CA ILE A 181 4.22 8.01 -3.80
C ILE A 181 3.49 9.20 -4.40
N TYR A 182 2.65 8.93 -5.42
CA TYR A 182 1.72 9.87 -6.01
C TYR A 182 0.31 9.50 -5.53
N LEU A 183 -0.46 10.50 -5.06
CA LEU A 183 -1.85 10.28 -4.71
C LEU A 183 -2.74 10.57 -5.92
N GLY A 184 -2.51 11.69 -6.63
CA GLY A 184 -3.07 11.89 -7.97
C GLY A 184 -4.08 13.03 -8.09
N ASP A 185 -5.23 12.76 -8.68
CA ASP A 185 -6.27 13.75 -8.86
C ASP A 185 -7.37 13.58 -7.79
N GLU A 186 -8.08 14.66 -7.45
CA GLU A 186 -9.12 14.82 -6.43
C GLU A 186 -8.54 14.89 -5.00
N ASN A 187 -9.38 14.61 -3.96
CA ASN A 187 -9.00 14.93 -2.58
C ASN A 187 -8.50 13.70 -1.81
N ASP A 188 -7.21 13.64 -1.64
CA ASP A 188 -6.53 12.47 -1.14
C ASP A 188 -6.14 12.53 0.34
N THR A 189 -5.83 11.39 0.91
CA THR A 189 -5.36 11.31 2.29
C THR A 189 -4.15 10.41 2.45
N LEU A 190 -3.03 11.00 2.80
CA LEU A 190 -1.82 10.30 3.22
C LEU A 190 -1.81 10.15 4.74
N LYS A 191 -1.73 8.92 5.27
CA LYS A 191 -1.73 8.65 6.71
C LYS A 191 -0.43 8.01 7.15
N GLY A 192 0.35 8.71 7.97
CA GLY A 192 1.61 8.23 8.53
C GLY A 192 2.74 9.24 8.39
N PHE A 193 3.90 8.91 8.94
CA PHE A 193 5.12 9.70 8.86
C PHE A 193 6.29 8.76 8.53
N GLY A 194 7.28 9.27 7.80
CA GLY A 194 8.51 8.54 7.52
C GLY A 194 9.23 9.05 6.29
N ALA A 195 10.33 8.38 5.92
CA ALA A 195 11.12 8.76 4.75
C ALA A 195 10.41 8.42 3.43
N GLY A 196 10.66 9.22 2.42
CA GLY A 196 10.12 9.07 1.06
C GLY A 196 9.79 10.41 0.41
N ASN A 197 9.32 10.34 -0.83
CA ASN A 197 8.83 11.48 -1.59
C ASN A 197 7.33 11.29 -1.85
N PHE A 198 6.53 12.27 -1.47
CA PHE A 198 5.07 12.19 -1.50
C PHE A 198 4.51 13.41 -2.24
N TYR A 199 3.65 13.15 -3.19
CA TYR A 199 2.95 14.15 -3.99
C TYR A 199 1.45 13.96 -3.79
N GLY A 200 0.75 15.03 -3.35
CA GLY A 200 -0.70 15.06 -3.24
C GLY A 200 -1.32 14.98 -4.61
N GLY A 201 -0.97 15.95 -5.46
CA GLY A 201 -1.47 16.06 -6.82
C GLY A 201 -2.43 17.24 -6.97
N THR A 202 -3.55 17.01 -7.65
CA THR A 202 -4.57 18.05 -7.80
C THR A 202 -5.74 17.81 -6.86
N GLY A 203 -6.13 18.82 -6.08
CA GLY A 203 -7.24 18.69 -5.14
C GLY A 203 -7.01 19.39 -3.81
N GLU A 204 -7.74 18.97 -2.80
CA GLU A 204 -7.47 19.33 -1.39
C GLU A 204 -6.91 18.14 -0.64
N ASP A 205 -5.60 17.97 -0.67
CA ASP A 205 -4.92 16.81 -0.14
C ASP A 205 -4.49 16.96 1.31
N LYS A 206 -4.56 15.85 2.03
CA LYS A 206 -4.38 15.85 3.47
C LYS A 206 -3.33 14.88 3.96
N ILE A 207 -2.46 15.37 4.83
CA ILE A 207 -1.54 14.53 5.62
C ILE A 207 -2.09 14.34 7.03
N ILE A 208 -2.25 13.08 7.44
CA ILE A 208 -2.67 12.69 8.79
C ILE A 208 -1.51 12.01 9.50
N LEU A 209 -1.03 12.63 10.57
CA LEU A 209 0.10 12.16 11.35
C LEU A 209 -0.34 11.47 12.64
N GLY A 210 0.44 10.49 13.07
CA GLY A 210 0.31 9.84 14.37
C GLY A 210 0.81 10.73 15.51
N LYS A 211 0.84 10.19 16.74
CA LYS A 211 1.38 10.91 17.92
C LYS A 211 2.84 11.33 17.65
N GLY A 212 3.14 12.61 17.85
CA GLY A 212 4.49 13.16 17.66
C GLY A 212 4.53 14.67 17.70
N ILE A 213 5.74 15.21 17.55
CA ILE A 213 6.00 16.63 17.32
C ILE A 213 6.72 16.71 15.98
N TYR A 214 6.19 17.49 15.08
CA TYR A 214 6.62 17.58 13.68
C TYR A 214 6.94 19.04 13.36
N THR A 215 8.12 19.26 12.80
CA THR A 215 8.50 20.57 12.25
C THR A 215 8.22 20.56 10.75
N ILE A 216 7.46 21.53 10.28
CA ILE A 216 7.10 21.71 8.88
C ILE A 216 7.87 22.91 8.37
N SER A 217 8.58 22.74 7.26
CA SER A 217 9.32 23.81 6.62
C SER A 217 9.43 23.56 5.12
N GLY A 218 8.78 24.42 4.33
CA GLY A 218 8.63 24.25 2.89
C GLY A 218 8.03 22.88 2.55
N PHE A 219 8.69 22.14 1.69
CA PHE A 219 8.26 20.81 1.24
C PHE A 219 8.73 19.66 2.14
N ALA A 220 8.95 19.92 3.43
CA ALA A 220 9.48 18.90 4.33
C ALA A 220 8.81 18.90 5.70
N ILE A 221 8.46 17.69 6.16
CA ILE A 221 8.05 17.42 7.54
C ILE A 221 9.18 16.64 8.22
N ARG A 222 9.63 17.11 9.38
CA ARG A 222 10.75 16.53 10.12
C ARG A 222 10.35 16.13 11.53
N ALA A 223 10.73 14.93 11.92
CA ALA A 223 10.63 14.46 13.31
C ALA A 223 11.64 13.34 13.55
N MET A 224 12.19 13.25 14.76
CA MET A 224 13.06 12.13 15.20
C MET A 224 14.24 11.83 14.24
N GLY A 225 14.81 12.85 13.61
CA GLY A 225 15.90 12.69 12.65
C GLY A 225 15.49 12.17 11.27
N VAL A 226 14.21 12.01 11.00
CA VAL A 226 13.67 11.59 9.70
C VAL A 226 13.07 12.80 8.99
N THR A 227 13.25 12.86 7.68
CA THR A 227 12.62 13.83 6.78
C THR A 227 11.67 13.11 5.84
N MET A 228 10.45 13.61 5.77
CA MET A 228 9.41 13.27 4.83
C MET A 228 9.32 14.41 3.82
N ASN A 229 9.60 14.15 2.55
CA ASN A 229 9.48 15.15 1.50
C ASN A 229 8.06 15.12 0.96
N VAL A 230 7.37 16.26 1.00
CA VAL A 230 5.96 16.36 0.61
C VAL A 230 5.76 17.54 -0.33
N ASN A 231 4.90 17.38 -1.31
CA ASN A 231 4.55 18.41 -2.28
C ASN A 231 3.05 18.30 -2.59
N GLU A 232 2.41 19.42 -2.91
CA GLU A 232 1.01 19.43 -3.31
C GLU A 232 0.07 18.88 -2.23
N PHE A 233 0.23 19.33 -0.99
CA PHE A 233 -0.69 19.07 0.12
C PHE A 233 -1.18 20.36 0.74
N GLU A 234 -2.48 20.51 0.89
CA GLU A 234 -3.13 21.73 1.41
C GLU A 234 -3.41 21.62 2.91
N GLN A 235 -3.53 20.41 3.43
CA GLN A 235 -3.93 20.19 4.81
C GLN A 235 -3.02 19.22 5.57
N ILE A 236 -2.85 19.46 6.87
CA ILE A 236 -2.12 18.59 7.77
C ILE A 236 -2.84 18.47 9.13
N GLY A 237 -2.84 17.29 9.73
CA GLY A 237 -3.50 17.12 11.02
C GLY A 237 -3.12 15.84 11.76
N GLY A 238 -3.79 15.63 12.89
CA GLY A 238 -3.74 14.38 13.64
C GLY A 238 -4.83 13.40 13.20
N THR A 239 -4.84 12.22 13.80
CA THR A 239 -5.83 11.18 13.50
C THR A 239 -7.24 11.52 13.94
N LYS A 240 -7.41 12.58 14.74
CA LYS A 240 -8.69 13.13 15.22
C LYS A 240 -8.65 14.65 15.25
N GLY A 241 -9.81 15.26 15.14
CA GLY A 241 -9.97 16.70 15.14
C GLY A 241 -9.90 17.30 13.74
N ALA A 242 -9.89 18.64 13.68
CA ALA A 242 -9.74 19.35 12.41
C ALA A 242 -8.32 19.24 11.87
N ALA A 243 -8.19 19.29 10.56
CA ALA A 243 -6.92 19.53 9.92
C ALA A 243 -6.61 21.05 9.90
N PHE A 244 -5.36 21.38 9.71
CA PHE A 244 -4.83 22.72 9.57
C PHE A 244 -4.33 22.91 8.13
N THR A 245 -4.31 24.15 7.66
CA THR A 245 -3.62 24.47 6.42
C THR A 245 -2.17 24.02 6.50
N TYR A 246 -1.65 23.46 5.41
CA TYR A 246 -0.24 23.09 5.32
C TYR A 246 0.61 24.35 5.18
N GLU A 247 1.35 24.68 6.22
CA GLU A 247 2.22 25.86 6.28
C GLU A 247 3.42 25.60 7.20
N ASP A 248 4.40 26.48 7.15
CA ASP A 248 5.59 26.38 8.02
C ASP A 248 5.19 26.54 9.51
N GLY A 249 5.70 25.64 10.33
CA GLY A 249 5.37 25.66 11.75
C GLY A 249 5.67 24.35 12.46
N THR A 250 5.01 24.17 13.59
CA THR A 250 5.10 22.96 14.41
C THR A 250 3.73 22.36 14.64
N LEU A 251 3.54 21.12 14.23
CA LEU A 251 2.37 20.31 14.56
C LEU A 251 2.70 19.36 15.72
N THR A 252 1.95 19.47 16.80
CA THR A 252 1.99 18.50 17.91
C THR A 252 0.74 17.63 17.87
N VAL A 253 0.92 16.31 17.69
CA VAL A 253 -0.19 15.34 17.76
C VAL A 253 -0.13 14.59 19.08
N THR A 254 -1.19 14.69 19.87
CA THR A 254 -1.30 14.06 21.19
C THR A 254 -1.53 12.56 21.10
N SER A 255 -1.43 11.83 22.22
CA SER A 255 -1.77 10.41 22.29
C SER A 255 -3.24 10.10 21.98
N ARG A 256 -4.12 11.12 22.06
CA ARG A 256 -5.54 11.04 21.68
C ARG A 256 -5.76 11.26 20.18
N GLY A 257 -4.69 11.56 19.43
CA GLY A 257 -4.73 11.85 17.99
C GLY A 257 -5.14 13.27 17.62
N ILE A 258 -5.29 14.17 18.62
CA ILE A 258 -5.67 15.57 18.39
C ILE A 258 -4.42 16.36 18.04
N GLY A 259 -4.42 17.03 16.89
CA GLY A 259 -3.38 17.95 16.45
C GLY A 259 -3.51 19.32 17.13
N ARG A 260 -2.36 19.96 17.36
CA ARG A 260 -2.24 21.39 17.71
C ARG A 260 -1.15 21.97 16.82
N PHE A 261 -1.48 22.98 16.06
CA PHE A 261 -0.56 23.66 15.18
C PHE A 261 -0.10 24.99 15.79
N THR A 262 1.18 25.29 15.64
CA THR A 262 1.78 26.59 16.00
C THR A 262 2.60 27.04 14.82
N GLY A 263 2.15 28.08 14.13
CA GLY A 263 2.89 28.71 13.02
C GLY A 263 4.23 29.30 13.50
N LEU A 264 5.12 29.57 12.57
CA LEU A 264 6.33 30.35 12.88
C LEU A 264 5.90 31.76 13.30
N PRO A 265 6.59 32.39 14.27
CA PRO A 265 6.35 33.80 14.54
C PRO A 265 6.58 34.61 13.26
N THR A 266 5.61 35.39 12.85
CA THR A 266 5.77 36.38 11.79
C THR A 266 6.90 37.32 12.20
N GLN A 267 7.99 37.34 11.41
CA GLN A 267 9.08 38.32 11.57
C GLN A 267 8.62 39.73 11.22
#